data_1fcec5ca0a468836217f58732fa579d8
#
_entry.id   1fcec5ca0a468836217f58732fa579d8
#
_cell.length_a   1.000
_cell.length_b   1.000
_cell.length_c   1.000
_cell.angle_alpha   90.00
_cell.angle_beta   90.00
_cell.angle_gamma   90.00
#
_symmetry.space_group_name_H-M   'P 1'
#
loop_
_entity.id
_entity.type
_entity.pdbx_description
1 polymer ?
#
loop_
_entity_poly.entity_id
_entity_poly.type
_entity_poly.pdbx_seq_one_letter_code
_entity_poly.pdbx_strand_id
1 'polypeptide(L)'
;VVSGGARAVARCDALGVTPYSDAPDMLVRFFLTPAHAATQVAIAGWMAEAGMATRIDAAANLIGRYEGIEPGAPALLIGSHIDSVRDAGRYDGPLGVMLGIEAVAALHAAGRRMWFPIEVIAFGDEEGSRFPAAMLTSRAVAGVLETGALDVADGDGVTLGEALAAFAPSPLRGEGWGEGESRLAIHPDRPLSQPSPRRGEGFIHSFLSAARKPHSTLAYLEAHIEQGPILDSENLAVGTVTGIASQLRYTVGVEGMAGHAGTTSMPLRRDALAAAAEMVLAVERVAGEDASDVVATVGRLSAAPGAPNVIPGRVDFTIDIRSGDGARRDHAAAAIMAELAGIAARRQVALVSELVQDLPPSPCDPALMDLLDDATAAAGQPVRRLVSGAAHDAMIMAALCPMAMLFIRCARGISHNPAEHVDAADAAIALEVMLGFIQRLGEHGDA
;
A
#
# COMPACT_ATOMS: atom_id res chain seq x y z
N VAL A 1 -22.57 23.58 8.17
CA VAL A 1 -22.43 22.14 7.80
C VAL A 1 -20.93 21.89 7.60
N VAL A 2 -20.36 20.90 8.28
CA VAL A 2 -18.96 20.49 8.12
C VAL A 2 -18.79 19.94 6.71
N SER A 3 -17.74 20.35 5.99
CA SER A 3 -17.47 19.85 4.62
C SER A 3 -17.13 18.33 4.65
N GLY A 4 -17.38 17.64 3.55
CA GLY A 4 -17.05 16.19 3.44
C GLY A 4 -15.57 15.93 3.69
N GLY A 5 -14.66 16.76 3.15
CA GLY A 5 -13.23 16.64 3.40
C GLY A 5 -12.86 16.80 4.89
N ALA A 6 -13.45 17.78 5.57
CA ALA A 6 -13.23 17.95 7.01
C ALA A 6 -13.79 16.78 7.84
N ARG A 7 -14.88 16.13 7.39
CA ARG A 7 -15.37 14.89 8.04
C ARG A 7 -14.44 13.72 7.79
N ALA A 8 -13.90 13.58 6.58
CA ALA A 8 -12.91 12.55 6.28
C ALA A 8 -11.69 12.64 7.20
N VAL A 9 -11.10 13.83 7.33
CA VAL A 9 -9.98 14.10 8.24
C VAL A 9 -10.37 13.80 9.69
N ALA A 10 -11.51 14.30 10.18
CA ALA A 10 -11.96 14.05 11.55
C ALA A 10 -12.22 12.56 11.86
N ARG A 11 -12.68 11.78 10.88
CA ARG A 11 -12.82 10.32 11.00
C ARG A 11 -11.46 9.62 11.07
N CYS A 12 -10.48 10.04 10.28
CA CYS A 12 -9.11 9.54 10.39
C CYS A 12 -8.52 9.84 11.78
N ASP A 13 -8.72 11.06 12.29
CA ASP A 13 -8.30 11.41 13.65
C ASP A 13 -8.97 10.56 14.72
N ALA A 14 -10.25 10.27 14.58
CA ALA A 14 -10.99 9.41 15.49
C ALA A 14 -10.46 7.95 15.47
N LEU A 15 -10.04 7.46 14.30
CA LEU A 15 -9.45 6.14 14.14
C LEU A 15 -7.97 6.06 14.63
N GLY A 16 -7.36 7.18 14.98
CA GLY A 16 -5.98 7.26 15.45
C GLY A 16 -5.75 6.88 16.92
N VAL A 17 -6.80 6.51 17.67
CA VAL A 17 -6.74 6.24 19.12
C VAL A 17 -7.45 4.94 19.47
N THR A 18 -7.26 4.43 20.69
CA THR A 18 -8.00 3.26 21.23
C THR A 18 -9.51 3.54 21.16
N PRO A 19 -10.38 2.59 20.72
CA PRO A 19 -10.07 1.15 20.52
C PRO A 19 -9.56 0.79 19.11
N TYR A 20 -9.27 1.74 18.28
CA TYR A 20 -8.83 1.57 16.89
C TYR A 20 -7.31 1.44 16.74
N SER A 21 -6.58 1.39 17.86
CA SER A 21 -5.17 1.06 17.97
C SER A 21 -4.98 -0.06 19.00
N ASP A 22 -4.07 -1.00 18.69
CA ASP A 22 -3.66 -2.09 19.58
C ASP A 22 -2.66 -1.60 20.66
N ALA A 23 -2.21 -0.34 20.58
CA ALA A 23 -1.33 0.29 21.55
C ALA A 23 -1.97 1.60 22.10
N PRO A 24 -1.81 1.90 23.40
CA PRO A 24 -2.46 3.07 24.01
C PRO A 24 -1.82 4.40 23.62
N ASP A 25 -0.51 4.42 23.38
CA ASP A 25 0.29 5.65 23.24
C ASP A 25 0.74 5.94 21.79
N MET A 26 0.43 5.06 20.84
CA MET A 26 0.80 5.18 19.43
C MET A 26 -0.25 4.52 18.55
N LEU A 27 -0.30 4.86 17.28
CA LEU A 27 -1.13 4.14 16.33
C LEU A 27 -0.42 2.86 15.89
N VAL A 28 -1.07 1.72 16.20
CA VAL A 28 -0.69 0.38 15.73
C VAL A 28 -1.99 -0.35 15.41
N ARG A 29 -2.23 -0.62 14.15
CA ARG A 29 -3.42 -1.35 13.71
C ARG A 29 -3.01 -2.40 12.69
N PHE A 30 -2.63 -3.57 13.19
CA PHE A 30 -2.24 -4.66 12.33
C PHE A 30 -3.45 -5.45 11.83
N PHE A 31 -3.27 -6.09 10.70
CA PHE A 31 -4.30 -6.92 10.10
C PHE A 31 -4.80 -8.02 11.04
N LEU A 32 -6.11 -8.24 11.09
CA LEU A 32 -6.79 -9.26 11.92
C LEU A 32 -6.56 -9.12 13.44
N THR A 33 -6.34 -7.89 13.91
CA THR A 33 -6.26 -7.59 15.34
C THR A 33 -7.60 -7.04 15.87
N PRO A 34 -7.78 -6.92 17.20
CA PRO A 34 -8.95 -6.27 17.77
C PRO A 34 -9.13 -4.82 17.29
N ALA A 35 -8.06 -4.05 17.15
CA ALA A 35 -8.12 -2.68 16.61
C ALA A 35 -8.60 -2.65 15.16
N HIS A 36 -8.14 -3.60 14.32
CA HIS A 36 -8.62 -3.75 12.96
C HIS A 36 -10.13 -4.06 12.92
N ALA A 37 -10.61 -5.00 13.74
CA ALA A 37 -12.04 -5.32 13.83
C ALA A 37 -12.88 -4.14 14.29
N ALA A 38 -12.44 -3.40 15.32
CA ALA A 38 -13.13 -2.19 15.80
C ALA A 38 -13.20 -1.11 14.71
N THR A 39 -12.12 -0.93 13.95
CA THR A 39 -12.04 0.01 12.84
C THR A 39 -13.05 -0.35 11.74
N GLN A 40 -13.13 -1.63 11.36
CA GLN A 40 -14.14 -2.09 10.37
C GLN A 40 -15.56 -1.79 10.83
N VAL A 41 -15.88 -1.98 12.11
CA VAL A 41 -17.22 -1.69 12.65
C VAL A 41 -17.55 -0.20 12.54
N ALA A 42 -16.61 0.68 12.90
CA ALA A 42 -16.81 2.14 12.79
C ALA A 42 -17.01 2.57 11.33
N ILE A 43 -16.15 2.09 10.42
CA ILE A 43 -16.21 2.42 9.00
C ILE A 43 -17.52 1.92 8.37
N ALA A 44 -17.96 0.70 8.72
CA ALA A 44 -19.23 0.16 8.23
C ALA A 44 -20.43 1.01 8.67
N GLY A 45 -20.40 1.55 9.87
CA GLY A 45 -21.41 2.52 10.33
C GLY A 45 -21.45 3.77 9.43
N TRP A 46 -20.30 4.35 9.11
CA TRP A 46 -20.22 5.52 8.23
C TRP A 46 -20.60 5.20 6.78
N MET A 47 -20.27 4.02 6.28
CA MET A 47 -20.74 3.54 4.98
C MET A 47 -22.27 3.41 4.94
N ALA A 48 -22.88 2.85 6.00
CA ALA A 48 -24.34 2.74 6.10
C ALA A 48 -25.01 4.11 6.17
N GLU A 49 -24.46 5.09 6.92
CA GLU A 49 -24.92 6.47 6.95
C GLU A 49 -24.87 7.14 5.57
N ALA A 50 -23.89 6.78 4.74
CA ALA A 50 -23.75 7.23 3.36
C ALA A 50 -24.69 6.49 2.37
N GLY A 51 -25.54 5.58 2.83
CA GLY A 51 -26.52 4.86 2.02
C GLY A 51 -25.97 3.62 1.32
N MET A 52 -24.85 3.08 1.77
CA MET A 52 -24.23 1.85 1.24
C MET A 52 -24.72 0.62 1.99
N ALA A 53 -24.87 -0.50 1.26
CA ALA A 53 -24.96 -1.83 1.85
C ALA A 53 -23.54 -2.35 2.15
N THR A 54 -23.29 -2.83 3.36
CA THR A 54 -21.96 -3.24 3.80
C THR A 54 -21.81 -4.73 3.94
N ARG A 55 -20.62 -5.27 3.65
CA ARG A 55 -20.24 -6.67 3.86
C ARG A 55 -18.76 -6.78 4.14
N ILE A 56 -18.36 -7.85 4.80
CA ILE A 56 -16.96 -8.28 4.90
C ILE A 56 -16.79 -9.47 3.96
N ASP A 57 -15.79 -9.43 3.09
CA ASP A 57 -15.45 -10.52 2.19
C ASP A 57 -14.64 -11.62 2.87
N ALA A 58 -14.34 -12.67 2.13
CA ALA A 58 -13.61 -13.82 2.66
C ALA A 58 -12.12 -13.53 2.97
N ALA A 59 -11.58 -12.43 2.45
CA ALA A 59 -10.24 -11.93 2.76
C ALA A 59 -10.24 -10.90 3.91
N ALA A 60 -11.36 -10.77 4.62
CA ALA A 60 -11.59 -9.80 5.68
C ALA A 60 -11.49 -8.32 5.23
N ASN A 61 -11.73 -8.02 3.95
CA ASN A 61 -11.93 -6.64 3.51
C ASN A 61 -13.34 -6.18 3.85
N LEU A 62 -13.48 -4.93 4.28
CA LEU A 62 -14.79 -4.30 4.42
C LEU A 62 -15.17 -3.62 3.09
N ILE A 63 -16.35 -3.92 2.59
CA ILE A 63 -16.87 -3.38 1.33
C ILE A 63 -18.22 -2.74 1.57
N GLY A 64 -18.37 -1.47 1.19
CA GLY A 64 -19.65 -0.75 1.11
C GLY A 64 -20.06 -0.61 -0.35
N ARG A 65 -21.31 -0.94 -0.69
CA ARG A 65 -21.85 -0.85 -2.05
C ARG A 65 -23.00 0.13 -2.13
N TYR A 66 -22.89 1.09 -3.02
CA TYR A 66 -23.93 2.03 -3.43
C TYR A 66 -24.40 1.64 -4.83
N GLU A 67 -25.66 1.21 -4.95
CA GLU A 67 -26.20 0.68 -6.20
C GLU A 67 -26.28 1.74 -7.30
N GLY A 68 -25.97 1.31 -8.52
CA GLY A 68 -26.17 2.08 -9.75
C GLY A 68 -27.61 2.02 -10.25
N ILE A 69 -27.84 2.64 -11.43
CA ILE A 69 -29.13 2.61 -12.13
C ILE A 69 -29.27 1.29 -12.91
N GLU A 70 -28.17 0.80 -13.50
CA GLU A 70 -28.20 -0.40 -14.36
C GLU A 70 -27.91 -1.67 -13.54
N PRO A 71 -28.87 -2.62 -13.46
CA PRO A 71 -28.64 -3.88 -12.78
C PRO A 71 -27.53 -4.70 -13.46
N GLY A 72 -26.57 -5.15 -12.67
CA GLY A 72 -25.48 -5.99 -13.16
C GLY A 72 -24.32 -5.25 -13.87
N ALA A 73 -24.37 -3.93 -13.93
CA ALA A 73 -23.26 -3.13 -14.44
C ALA A 73 -21.96 -3.37 -13.62
N PRO A 74 -20.78 -3.30 -14.25
CA PRO A 74 -19.50 -3.40 -13.53
C PRO A 74 -19.36 -2.24 -12.56
N ALA A 75 -18.75 -2.48 -11.39
CA ALA A 75 -18.61 -1.48 -10.34
C ALA A 75 -17.37 -0.60 -10.53
N LEU A 76 -17.49 0.70 -10.26
CA LEU A 76 -16.32 1.51 -9.90
C LEU A 76 -15.91 1.13 -8.48
N LEU A 77 -14.66 0.69 -8.31
CA LEU A 77 -14.06 0.49 -7.00
C LEU A 77 -13.31 1.75 -6.58
N ILE A 78 -13.56 2.21 -5.36
CA ILE A 78 -12.77 3.24 -4.69
C ILE A 78 -12.21 2.59 -3.43
N GLY A 79 -10.89 2.58 -3.24
CA GLY A 79 -10.32 1.86 -2.11
C GLY A 79 -8.98 2.39 -1.66
N SER A 80 -8.59 1.94 -0.50
CA SER A 80 -7.27 2.03 0.12
C SER A 80 -7.26 1.12 1.35
N HIS A 81 -6.13 1.08 2.07
CA HIS A 81 -5.98 0.23 3.25
C HIS A 81 -6.42 0.90 4.56
N ILE A 82 -6.57 0.08 5.60
CA ILE A 82 -6.88 0.55 6.95
C ILE A 82 -5.92 0.00 8.02
N ASP A 83 -5.03 -0.91 7.66
CA ASP A 83 -3.91 -1.29 8.53
C ASP A 83 -2.83 -0.18 8.58
N SER A 84 -1.85 -0.34 9.42
CA SER A 84 -0.79 0.65 9.61
C SER A 84 0.54 0.01 9.95
N VAL A 85 1.63 0.73 9.71
CA VAL A 85 2.92 0.45 10.37
C VAL A 85 2.84 0.71 11.87
N ARG A 86 3.89 0.36 12.62
CA ARG A 86 4.00 0.71 14.04
C ARG A 86 4.32 2.21 14.19
N ASP A 87 3.66 2.87 15.12
CA ASP A 87 3.78 4.31 15.41
C ASP A 87 3.48 5.18 14.18
N ALA A 88 2.40 4.81 13.50
CA ALA A 88 1.97 5.37 12.23
C ALA A 88 1.39 6.78 12.33
N GLY A 89 1.23 7.42 11.18
CA GLY A 89 0.31 8.51 10.94
C GLY A 89 -1.15 8.05 10.92
N ARG A 90 -2.07 8.98 10.70
CA ARG A 90 -3.53 8.70 10.79
C ARG A 90 -4.22 8.67 9.44
N TYR A 91 -3.56 9.16 8.40
CA TYR A 91 -4.17 9.45 7.10
C TYR A 91 -3.70 8.47 6.03
N ASP A 92 -2.55 7.84 6.26
CA ASP A 92 -1.94 6.84 5.39
C ASP A 92 -2.87 5.63 5.25
N GLY A 93 -3.48 5.51 4.07
CA GLY A 93 -4.55 4.55 3.76
C GLY A 93 -5.95 5.00 4.16
N PRO A 94 -6.28 5.19 5.47
CA PRO A 94 -7.64 5.51 5.90
C PRO A 94 -8.26 6.73 5.23
N LEU A 95 -7.48 7.76 4.86
CA LEU A 95 -8.01 8.95 4.22
C LEU A 95 -8.69 8.65 2.88
N GLY A 96 -8.10 7.76 2.07
CA GLY A 96 -8.67 7.33 0.79
C GLY A 96 -10.01 6.64 0.96
N VAL A 97 -10.12 5.76 1.96
CA VAL A 97 -11.39 5.11 2.30
C VAL A 97 -12.43 6.14 2.76
N MET A 98 -12.05 7.09 3.64
CA MET A 98 -12.99 8.11 4.13
C MET A 98 -13.46 9.03 3.01
N LEU A 99 -12.60 9.42 2.08
CA LEU A 99 -12.98 10.23 0.91
C LEU A 99 -13.90 9.47 -0.03
N GLY A 100 -13.68 8.18 -0.23
CA GLY A 100 -14.61 7.31 -0.97
C GLY A 100 -16.01 7.29 -0.35
N ILE A 101 -16.10 7.17 0.98
CA ILE A 101 -17.37 7.23 1.72
C ILE A 101 -18.04 8.62 1.55
N GLU A 102 -17.26 9.70 1.66
CA GLU A 102 -17.79 11.06 1.52
C GLU A 102 -18.27 11.36 0.09
N ALA A 103 -17.61 10.79 -0.93
CA ALA A 103 -18.07 10.90 -2.31
C ALA A 103 -19.44 10.23 -2.50
N VAL A 104 -19.63 9.02 -1.97
CA VAL A 104 -20.92 8.34 -1.98
C VAL A 104 -21.96 9.10 -1.15
N ALA A 105 -21.61 9.60 0.04
CA ALA A 105 -22.51 10.40 0.87
C ALA A 105 -23.02 11.65 0.14
N ALA A 106 -22.15 12.33 -0.61
CA ALA A 106 -22.53 13.50 -1.40
C ALA A 106 -23.50 13.13 -2.54
N LEU A 107 -23.25 12.03 -3.25
CA LEU A 107 -24.16 11.51 -4.29
C LEU A 107 -25.50 11.09 -3.69
N HIS A 108 -25.49 10.37 -2.57
CA HIS A 108 -26.69 9.93 -1.87
C HIS A 108 -27.55 11.12 -1.41
N ALA A 109 -26.93 12.12 -0.78
CA ALA A 109 -27.62 13.33 -0.33
C ALA A 109 -28.23 14.13 -1.49
N ALA A 110 -27.60 14.09 -2.67
CA ALA A 110 -28.10 14.71 -3.90
C ALA A 110 -29.14 13.85 -4.63
N GLY A 111 -29.45 12.65 -4.15
CA GLY A 111 -30.33 11.69 -4.82
C GLY A 111 -29.79 11.19 -6.18
N ARG A 112 -28.48 11.26 -6.40
CA ARG A 112 -27.82 10.92 -7.67
C ARG A 112 -27.26 9.51 -7.63
N ARG A 113 -27.48 8.79 -8.73
CA ARG A 113 -26.85 7.48 -8.99
C ARG A 113 -26.21 7.50 -10.37
N MET A 114 -25.05 6.86 -10.47
CA MET A 114 -24.42 6.60 -11.77
C MET A 114 -25.08 5.39 -12.42
N TRP A 115 -24.86 5.13 -13.70
CA TRP A 115 -25.33 3.92 -14.35
C TRP A 115 -24.67 2.67 -13.72
N PHE A 116 -23.43 2.77 -13.27
CA PHE A 116 -22.69 1.73 -12.56
C PHE A 116 -22.83 1.88 -11.02
N PRO A 117 -22.69 0.79 -10.27
CA PRO A 117 -22.56 0.85 -8.81
C PRO A 117 -21.17 1.34 -8.40
N ILE A 118 -21.10 1.99 -7.23
CA ILE A 118 -19.84 2.38 -6.59
C ILE A 118 -19.62 1.47 -5.39
N GLU A 119 -18.45 0.84 -5.30
CA GLU A 119 -18.04 0.09 -4.13
C GLU A 119 -16.84 0.77 -3.47
N VAL A 120 -16.96 1.07 -2.18
CA VAL A 120 -15.82 1.52 -1.35
C VAL A 120 -15.27 0.32 -0.62
N ILE A 121 -13.98 0.02 -0.85
CA ILE A 121 -13.29 -1.12 -0.24
C ILE A 121 -12.19 -0.63 0.71
N ALA A 122 -12.18 -1.15 1.94
CA ALA A 122 -11.14 -0.96 2.93
C ALA A 122 -10.31 -2.24 3.02
N PHE A 123 -9.12 -2.23 2.42
CA PHE A 123 -8.17 -3.34 2.46
C PHE A 123 -7.56 -3.48 3.85
N GLY A 124 -7.23 -4.70 4.24
CA GLY A 124 -6.81 -5.00 5.61
C GLY A 124 -5.31 -5.15 5.81
N ASP A 125 -4.51 -5.27 4.75
CA ASP A 125 -3.10 -5.66 4.85
C ASP A 125 -2.32 -5.16 3.62
N GLU A 126 -2.09 -3.85 3.56
CA GLU A 126 -1.22 -3.24 2.54
C GLU A 126 0.22 -3.21 3.03
N GLU A 127 0.43 -2.81 4.27
CA GLU A 127 1.72 -2.51 4.89
C GLU A 127 2.58 -3.74 5.16
N GLY A 128 1.97 -4.94 5.21
CA GLY A 128 2.69 -6.17 5.57
C GLY A 128 3.28 -6.12 6.98
N SER A 129 2.69 -5.34 7.87
CA SER A 129 3.25 -5.07 9.20
C SER A 129 3.11 -6.24 10.17
N ARG A 130 2.12 -7.10 9.98
CA ARG A 130 1.92 -8.30 10.80
C ARG A 130 2.57 -9.52 10.19
N PHE A 131 2.31 -9.76 8.91
CA PHE A 131 2.86 -10.91 8.18
C PHE A 131 4.01 -10.42 7.28
N PRO A 132 5.05 -11.26 7.04
CA PRO A 132 6.16 -10.88 6.13
C PRO A 132 5.75 -10.98 4.64
N ALA A 133 4.57 -10.49 4.32
CA ALA A 133 4.01 -10.37 2.99
C ALA A 133 3.01 -9.21 2.99
N ALA A 134 3.03 -8.37 1.97
CA ALA A 134 2.19 -7.19 1.86
C ALA A 134 1.07 -7.39 0.84
N MET A 135 0.00 -6.58 0.94
CA MET A 135 -1.10 -6.53 -0.01
C MET A 135 -1.84 -7.87 -0.19
N LEU A 136 -1.88 -8.71 0.87
CA LEU A 136 -2.48 -10.05 0.78
C LEU A 136 -3.98 -9.97 0.45
N THR A 137 -4.66 -8.97 0.97
CA THR A 137 -6.12 -8.82 0.80
C THR A 137 -6.50 -8.26 -0.56
N SER A 138 -5.76 -7.30 -1.11
CA SER A 138 -5.94 -6.83 -2.48
C SER A 138 -5.55 -7.89 -3.51
N ARG A 139 -4.48 -8.69 -3.26
CA ARG A 139 -4.12 -9.86 -4.08
C ARG A 139 -5.25 -10.89 -4.14
N ALA A 140 -5.94 -11.13 -3.02
CA ALA A 140 -7.09 -12.00 -2.98
C ALA A 140 -8.23 -11.45 -3.86
N VAL A 141 -8.55 -10.17 -3.75
CA VAL A 141 -9.60 -9.49 -4.55
C VAL A 141 -9.26 -9.49 -6.04
N ALA A 142 -8.00 -9.24 -6.40
CA ALA A 142 -7.55 -9.26 -7.79
C ALA A 142 -7.38 -10.68 -8.36
N GLY A 143 -7.47 -11.73 -7.54
CA GLY A 143 -7.32 -13.12 -7.97
C GLY A 143 -5.87 -13.52 -8.30
N VAL A 144 -4.89 -12.80 -7.78
CA VAL A 144 -3.44 -13.01 -8.02
C VAL A 144 -2.69 -13.46 -6.76
N LEU A 145 -3.42 -13.94 -5.75
CA LEU A 145 -2.82 -14.44 -4.51
C LEU A 145 -2.12 -15.78 -4.76
N GLU A 146 -0.89 -15.92 -4.26
CA GLU A 146 -0.12 -17.16 -4.32
C GLU A 146 -0.69 -18.23 -3.38
N THR A 147 -0.60 -19.49 -3.79
CA THR A 147 -1.20 -20.64 -3.07
C THR A 147 -0.65 -20.88 -1.68
N GLY A 148 0.57 -20.43 -1.37
CA GLY A 148 1.21 -20.54 -0.04
C GLY A 148 0.95 -19.38 0.90
N ALA A 149 0.19 -18.36 0.49
CA ALA A 149 0.02 -17.14 1.29
C ALA A 149 -0.60 -17.38 2.68
N LEU A 150 -1.48 -18.38 2.82
CA LEU A 150 -2.12 -18.70 4.10
C LEU A 150 -1.18 -19.38 5.11
N ASP A 151 -0.06 -19.91 4.65
CA ASP A 151 0.96 -20.57 5.49
C ASP A 151 2.00 -19.56 6.02
N VAL A 152 1.96 -18.32 5.54
CA VAL A 152 2.83 -17.25 6.03
C VAL A 152 2.50 -16.96 7.50
N ALA A 153 3.51 -17.01 8.37
CA ALA A 153 3.36 -16.82 9.81
C ALA A 153 3.86 -15.43 10.24
N ASP A 154 3.18 -14.85 11.23
CA ASP A 154 3.61 -13.63 11.89
C ASP A 154 4.79 -13.88 12.86
N GLY A 155 5.25 -12.81 13.54
CA GLY A 155 6.38 -12.88 14.49
C GLY A 155 6.16 -13.81 15.69
N ASP A 156 4.92 -14.16 16.01
CA ASP A 156 4.54 -15.08 17.09
C ASP A 156 4.31 -16.51 16.58
N GLY A 157 4.49 -16.76 15.29
CA GLY A 157 4.34 -18.04 14.64
C GLY A 157 2.89 -18.39 14.28
N VAL A 158 1.95 -17.44 14.37
CA VAL A 158 0.56 -17.63 13.96
C VAL A 158 0.46 -17.44 12.45
N THR A 159 -0.06 -18.44 11.73
CA THR A 159 -0.24 -18.34 10.29
C THR A 159 -1.41 -17.43 9.92
N LEU A 160 -1.39 -16.86 8.71
CA LEU A 160 -2.50 -16.06 8.19
C LEU A 160 -3.82 -16.86 8.23
N GLY A 161 -3.78 -18.15 7.87
CA GLY A 161 -4.94 -19.03 7.91
C GLY A 161 -5.51 -19.21 9.33
N GLU A 162 -4.66 -19.34 10.35
CA GLU A 162 -5.07 -19.43 11.76
C GLU A 162 -5.63 -18.10 12.26
N ALA A 163 -4.99 -16.97 11.91
CA ALA A 163 -5.45 -15.64 12.27
C ALA A 163 -6.82 -15.32 11.66
N LEU A 164 -7.06 -15.65 10.39
CA LEU A 164 -8.37 -15.52 9.74
C LEU A 164 -9.45 -16.39 10.40
N ALA A 165 -9.10 -17.63 10.79
CA ALA A 165 -10.02 -18.51 11.47
C ALA A 165 -10.41 -18.00 12.86
N ALA A 166 -9.48 -17.33 13.55
CA ALA A 166 -9.69 -16.75 14.87
C ALA A 166 -10.36 -15.37 14.82
N PHE A 167 -10.26 -14.67 13.69
CA PHE A 167 -10.87 -13.34 13.51
C PHE A 167 -12.38 -13.46 13.63
N ALA A 168 -12.91 -13.06 14.80
CA ALA A 168 -14.32 -13.26 15.13
C ALA A 168 -15.21 -12.69 14.02
N PRO A 169 -16.30 -13.37 13.63
CA PRO A 169 -17.26 -12.81 12.73
C PRO A 169 -17.79 -11.50 13.32
N SER A 170 -17.43 -10.39 12.69
CA SER A 170 -18.03 -9.10 13.02
C SER A 170 -19.57 -9.25 12.94
N PRO A 171 -20.35 -8.54 13.78
CA PRO A 171 -21.80 -8.48 13.64
C PRO A 171 -22.28 -8.08 12.24
N LEU A 172 -21.36 -7.59 11.39
CA LEU A 172 -21.56 -7.26 9.98
C LEU A 172 -21.56 -8.49 9.04
N ARG A 173 -21.22 -9.70 9.51
CA ARG A 173 -21.40 -10.96 8.77
C ARG A 173 -22.86 -11.46 8.75
N GLY A 174 -23.81 -10.67 9.23
CA GLY A 174 -25.22 -10.96 9.23
C GLY A 174 -25.86 -10.73 7.87
N GLU A 175 -26.43 -11.79 7.30
CA GLU A 175 -27.52 -11.79 6.31
C GLU A 175 -27.23 -11.17 4.93
N GLY A 176 -26.47 -11.87 4.07
CA GLY A 176 -26.28 -11.49 2.68
C GLY A 176 -25.63 -12.54 1.80
N TRP A 177 -25.45 -13.76 2.27
CA TRP A 177 -25.05 -14.89 1.42
C TRP A 177 -26.30 -15.31 0.62
N GLY A 178 -26.27 -15.05 -0.69
CA GLY A 178 -27.30 -15.51 -1.60
C GLY A 178 -27.61 -16.98 -1.40
N GLU A 179 -28.88 -17.34 -1.62
CA GLU A 179 -29.44 -18.69 -1.48
C GLU A 179 -28.55 -19.72 -2.21
N GLY A 180 -27.78 -20.47 -1.46
CA GLY A 180 -26.93 -21.54 -1.96
C GLY A 180 -25.96 -22.02 -0.90
N GLU A 181 -26.45 -22.94 -0.05
CA GLU A 181 -25.70 -23.87 0.80
C GLU A 181 -25.41 -23.51 2.26
N SER A 182 -26.23 -24.21 3.03
CA SER A 182 -26.04 -24.91 4.31
C SER A 182 -25.56 -24.11 5.52
N ARG A 183 -26.58 -23.80 6.32
CA ARG A 183 -26.49 -23.70 7.77
C ARG A 183 -25.68 -24.89 8.32
N LEU A 184 -24.50 -24.64 8.86
CA LEU A 184 -23.87 -25.53 9.84
C LEU A 184 -24.68 -25.44 11.14
N ALA A 185 -25.78 -26.18 11.19
CA ALA A 185 -26.44 -26.52 12.43
C ALA A 185 -25.49 -27.46 13.19
N ILE A 186 -25.02 -27.05 14.36
CA ILE A 186 -24.36 -27.93 15.30
C ILE A 186 -25.43 -28.90 15.79
N HIS A 187 -25.44 -30.13 15.22
CA HIS A 187 -26.19 -31.24 15.76
C HIS A 187 -25.32 -31.97 16.81
N PRO A 188 -25.81 -32.11 18.06
CA PRO A 188 -25.03 -32.74 19.15
C PRO A 188 -24.83 -34.24 19.01
N ASP A 189 -25.41 -34.92 18.05
CA ASP A 189 -25.42 -36.39 17.95
C ASP A 189 -24.94 -36.89 16.57
N ARG A 190 -23.65 -36.74 16.27
CA ARG A 190 -23.05 -37.44 15.15
C ARG A 190 -21.77 -38.20 15.58
N PRO A 191 -21.68 -39.51 15.35
CA PRO A 191 -20.49 -40.28 15.77
C PRO A 191 -19.26 -39.85 14.96
N LEU A 192 -18.14 -39.68 15.67
CA LEU A 192 -16.81 -39.41 15.17
C LEU A 192 -16.28 -40.62 14.38
N SER A 193 -16.52 -40.70 13.08
CA SER A 193 -15.82 -41.64 12.20
C SER A 193 -15.89 -41.23 10.74
N GLN A 194 -15.24 -40.13 10.39
CA GLN A 194 -14.65 -39.90 9.05
C GLN A 194 -13.46 -38.95 9.22
N PRO A 195 -12.34 -39.16 8.47
CA PRO A 195 -11.22 -38.23 8.52
C PRO A 195 -11.68 -36.88 8.01
N SER A 196 -11.62 -35.88 8.86
CA SER A 196 -11.86 -34.48 8.54
C SER A 196 -10.96 -34.08 7.37
N PRO A 197 -11.43 -33.36 6.33
CA PRO A 197 -10.55 -32.74 5.35
C PRO A 197 -9.58 -31.88 6.13
N ARG A 198 -8.30 -31.90 5.71
CA ARG A 198 -7.23 -31.14 6.38
C ARG A 198 -7.73 -29.71 6.55
N ARG A 199 -7.72 -29.19 7.80
CA ARG A 199 -8.29 -27.89 8.19
C ARG A 199 -7.88 -26.72 7.28
N GLY A 200 -6.75 -26.81 6.55
CA GLY A 200 -6.24 -25.81 5.64
C GLY A 200 -7.00 -25.65 4.30
N GLU A 201 -7.49 -26.74 3.71
CA GLU A 201 -8.06 -26.69 2.33
C GLU A 201 -9.38 -25.91 2.27
N GLY A 202 -10.23 -25.98 3.28
CA GLY A 202 -11.50 -25.25 3.34
C GLY A 202 -11.32 -23.73 3.49
N PHE A 203 -10.28 -23.28 4.20
CA PHE A 203 -9.98 -21.86 4.38
C PHE A 203 -9.32 -21.24 3.16
N ILE A 204 -8.44 -21.97 2.45
CA ILE A 204 -7.85 -21.53 1.18
C ILE A 204 -8.95 -21.23 0.16
N HIS A 205 -9.90 -22.14 -0.02
CA HIS A 205 -11.04 -21.91 -0.91
C HIS A 205 -11.90 -20.73 -0.48
N SER A 206 -12.09 -20.51 0.82
CA SER A 206 -12.82 -19.35 1.32
C SER A 206 -12.09 -18.05 1.01
N PHE A 207 -10.80 -17.93 1.32
CA PHE A 207 -10.02 -16.71 1.08
C PHE A 207 -9.93 -16.37 -0.42
N LEU A 208 -9.71 -17.38 -1.27
CA LEU A 208 -9.71 -17.23 -2.72
C LEU A 208 -11.09 -16.84 -3.30
N SER A 209 -12.17 -17.08 -2.56
CA SER A 209 -13.52 -16.65 -2.99
C SER A 209 -13.73 -15.13 -2.91
N ALA A 210 -12.79 -14.38 -2.32
CA ALA A 210 -12.77 -12.92 -2.40
C ALA A 210 -12.46 -12.42 -3.83
N ALA A 211 -11.87 -13.27 -4.69
CA ALA A 211 -11.52 -12.93 -6.05
C ALA A 211 -12.73 -12.45 -6.85
N ARG A 212 -12.61 -11.30 -7.47
CA ARG A 212 -13.65 -10.72 -8.30
C ARG A 212 -13.71 -11.42 -9.65
N LYS A 213 -14.94 -11.52 -10.18
CA LYS A 213 -15.12 -12.08 -11.51
C LYS A 213 -14.53 -11.15 -12.57
N PRO A 214 -13.93 -11.68 -13.65
CA PRO A 214 -13.53 -10.86 -14.78
C PRO A 214 -14.69 -9.96 -15.25
N HIS A 215 -14.38 -8.73 -15.64
CA HIS A 215 -15.33 -7.72 -16.11
C HIS A 215 -16.43 -7.29 -15.11
N SER A 216 -16.33 -7.69 -13.82
CA SER A 216 -17.24 -7.17 -12.79
C SER A 216 -16.82 -5.82 -12.20
N THR A 217 -15.65 -5.33 -12.60
CA THR A 217 -15.05 -4.06 -12.16
C THR A 217 -14.80 -3.19 -13.37
N LEU A 218 -15.32 -1.95 -13.35
CA LEU A 218 -15.18 -0.95 -14.39
C LEU A 218 -13.79 -0.33 -14.33
N ALA A 219 -13.41 0.14 -13.16
CA ALA A 219 -12.12 0.77 -12.87
C ALA A 219 -11.87 0.74 -11.36
N TYR A 220 -10.62 1.02 -10.97
CA TYR A 220 -10.22 1.24 -9.59
C TYR A 220 -9.65 2.65 -9.43
N LEU A 221 -10.11 3.38 -8.41
CA LEU A 221 -9.58 4.68 -8.01
C LEU A 221 -9.07 4.59 -6.58
N GLU A 222 -7.82 4.98 -6.36
CA GLU A 222 -7.24 5.15 -5.03
C GLU A 222 -6.87 6.61 -4.79
N ALA A 223 -7.46 7.22 -3.74
CA ALA A 223 -6.98 8.47 -3.22
C ALA A 223 -6.05 8.18 -2.04
N HIS A 224 -4.89 8.80 -2.00
CA HIS A 224 -3.88 8.54 -0.99
C HIS A 224 -3.08 9.80 -0.66
N ILE A 225 -2.49 9.91 0.51
CA ILE A 225 -1.50 10.96 0.77
C ILE A 225 -0.27 10.73 -0.12
N GLU A 226 0.43 11.81 -0.51
CA GLU A 226 1.62 11.70 -1.37
C GLU A 226 2.75 10.89 -0.73
N GLN A 227 2.85 10.90 0.59
CA GLN A 227 3.99 10.36 1.35
C GLN A 227 5.34 10.97 0.94
N GLY A 228 5.29 12.07 0.22
CA GLY A 228 6.42 12.79 -0.34
C GLY A 228 6.22 14.31 -0.27
N PRO A 229 7.29 15.10 -0.51
CA PRO A 229 7.27 16.54 -0.28
C PRO A 229 6.89 17.37 -1.52
N ILE A 230 6.58 16.79 -2.68
CA ILE A 230 6.45 17.52 -3.94
C ILE A 230 5.25 18.45 -3.89
N LEU A 231 4.05 17.94 -3.57
CA LEU A 231 2.83 18.76 -3.49
C LEU A 231 2.97 19.88 -2.45
N ASP A 232 3.59 19.58 -1.30
CA ASP A 232 3.84 20.58 -0.27
C ASP A 232 4.80 21.66 -0.75
N SER A 233 5.91 21.29 -1.39
CA SER A 233 6.93 22.21 -1.92
C SER A 233 6.40 23.09 -3.07
N GLU A 234 5.48 22.58 -3.88
CA GLU A 234 4.85 23.28 -4.99
C GLU A 234 3.55 23.99 -4.57
N ASN A 235 3.13 23.87 -3.30
CA ASN A 235 1.89 24.39 -2.74
C ASN A 235 0.64 23.95 -3.53
N LEU A 236 0.59 22.65 -3.87
CA LEU A 236 -0.52 22.02 -4.58
C LEU A 236 -1.31 21.13 -3.61
N ALA A 237 -2.64 21.14 -3.69
CA ALA A 237 -3.50 20.33 -2.83
C ALA A 237 -3.55 18.87 -3.25
N VAL A 238 -3.51 18.64 -4.56
CA VAL A 238 -3.67 17.31 -5.17
C VAL A 238 -2.75 17.13 -6.39
N GLY A 239 -2.55 15.87 -6.79
CA GLY A 239 -1.83 15.52 -8.00
C GLY A 239 -2.29 14.18 -8.58
N THR A 240 -2.32 14.07 -9.90
CA THR A 240 -2.63 12.83 -10.62
C THR A 240 -1.41 11.92 -10.64
N VAL A 241 -1.54 10.68 -10.19
CA VAL A 241 -0.44 9.70 -10.22
C VAL A 241 -0.33 9.07 -11.59
N THR A 242 0.88 9.04 -12.16
CA THR A 242 1.14 8.42 -13.48
C THR A 242 1.36 6.91 -13.38
N GLY A 243 1.70 6.43 -12.20
CA GLY A 243 1.95 5.02 -11.92
C GLY A 243 2.77 4.85 -10.64
N ILE A 244 2.87 3.61 -10.22
CA ILE A 244 3.68 3.20 -9.07
C ILE A 244 5.05 2.77 -9.58
N ALA A 245 6.11 3.28 -8.94
CA ALA A 245 7.48 3.07 -9.34
C ALA A 245 7.87 1.58 -9.33
N SER A 246 8.68 1.20 -10.30
CA SER A 246 9.42 -0.05 -10.28
C SER A 246 10.49 -0.02 -9.18
N GLN A 247 10.85 -1.18 -8.64
CA GLN A 247 11.83 -1.28 -7.57
C GLN A 247 12.82 -2.41 -7.80
N LEU A 248 14.12 -2.12 -7.62
CA LEU A 248 15.16 -3.12 -7.43
C LEU A 248 15.73 -2.98 -6.03
N ARG A 249 15.89 -4.10 -5.33
CA ARG A 249 16.59 -4.12 -4.04
C ARG A 249 17.72 -5.11 -4.07
N TYR A 250 18.90 -4.67 -3.65
CA TYR A 250 20.11 -5.48 -3.54
C TYR A 250 20.58 -5.59 -2.10
N THR A 251 21.15 -6.74 -1.76
CA THR A 251 22.08 -6.87 -0.64
C THR A 251 23.48 -6.87 -1.20
N VAL A 252 24.37 -6.13 -0.55
CA VAL A 252 25.76 -5.94 -0.97
C VAL A 252 26.71 -6.27 0.18
N GLY A 253 27.65 -7.16 -0.05
CA GLY A 253 28.74 -7.52 0.86
C GLY A 253 30.07 -7.01 0.32
N VAL A 254 30.82 -6.31 1.17
CA VAL A 254 32.20 -5.85 0.89
C VAL A 254 33.15 -6.58 1.84
N GLU A 255 34.09 -7.32 1.27
CA GLU A 255 35.08 -8.09 2.04
C GLU A 255 36.47 -7.55 1.83
N GLY A 256 37.07 -7.08 2.90
CA GLY A 256 38.47 -6.58 2.99
C GLY A 256 39.32 -7.46 3.90
N MET A 257 40.19 -6.83 4.68
CA MET A 257 41.03 -7.51 5.64
C MET A 257 41.01 -6.80 7.00
N ALA A 258 40.44 -7.48 8.00
CA ALA A 258 40.50 -6.99 9.37
C ALA A 258 41.96 -6.92 9.86
N GLY A 259 42.28 -5.88 10.60
CA GLY A 259 43.64 -5.70 11.11
C GLY A 259 43.70 -4.67 12.24
N HIS A 260 44.85 -4.60 12.89
CA HIS A 260 45.06 -3.65 13.96
C HIS A 260 45.13 -2.21 13.40
N ALA A 261 44.29 -1.32 13.89
CA ALA A 261 44.14 0.03 13.34
C ALA A 261 45.43 0.90 13.51
N GLY A 262 46.21 0.65 14.54
CA GLY A 262 47.45 1.41 14.83
C GLY A 262 48.72 0.88 14.15
N THR A 263 48.75 -0.40 13.75
CA THR A 263 49.96 -1.03 13.21
C THR A 263 49.94 -1.28 11.72
N THR A 264 48.79 -1.33 11.11
CA THR A 264 48.67 -1.50 9.66
C THR A 264 48.74 -0.16 8.96
N SER A 265 49.82 0.07 8.17
CA SER A 265 50.03 1.32 7.42
C SER A 265 48.92 1.54 6.37
N MET A 266 48.59 2.80 6.09
CA MET A 266 47.48 3.15 5.18
C MET A 266 47.57 2.50 3.80
N PRO A 267 48.73 2.43 3.10
CA PRO A 267 48.79 1.82 1.77
C PRO A 267 48.54 0.29 1.73
N LEU A 268 48.67 -0.37 2.88
CA LEU A 268 48.46 -1.84 2.98
C LEU A 268 47.07 -2.25 3.45
N ARG A 269 46.19 -1.27 3.71
CA ARG A 269 44.83 -1.55 4.20
C ARG A 269 43.93 -2.00 3.07
N ARG A 270 43.12 -3.02 3.37
CA ARG A 270 41.95 -3.41 2.61
C ARG A 270 40.75 -3.19 3.50
N ASP A 271 40.42 -1.91 3.70
CA ASP A 271 39.38 -1.47 4.65
C ASP A 271 38.02 -1.54 3.99
N ALA A 272 37.21 -2.52 4.43
CA ALA A 272 35.88 -2.74 3.90
C ALA A 272 34.94 -1.55 4.20
N LEU A 273 35.08 -0.87 5.36
CA LEU A 273 34.21 0.24 5.71
C LEU A 273 34.53 1.49 4.90
N ALA A 274 35.84 1.78 4.68
CA ALA A 274 36.23 2.90 3.82
C ALA A 274 35.80 2.67 2.36
N ALA A 275 35.82 1.42 1.88
CA ALA A 275 35.26 1.07 0.56
C ALA A 275 33.75 1.24 0.52
N ALA A 276 33.04 0.72 1.52
CA ALA A 276 31.57 0.83 1.59
C ALA A 276 31.10 2.29 1.70
N ALA A 277 31.80 3.14 2.45
CA ALA A 277 31.49 4.57 2.54
C ALA A 277 31.58 5.27 1.16
N GLU A 278 32.60 4.97 0.36
CA GLU A 278 32.72 5.47 -1.01
C GLU A 278 31.60 4.92 -1.91
N MET A 279 31.22 3.65 -1.73
CA MET A 279 30.12 3.02 -2.46
C MET A 279 28.77 3.67 -2.13
N VAL A 280 28.49 3.97 -0.85
CA VAL A 280 27.27 4.67 -0.43
C VAL A 280 27.14 6.03 -1.11
N LEU A 281 28.22 6.82 -1.13
CA LEU A 281 28.25 8.11 -1.83
C LEU A 281 28.11 7.96 -3.36
N ALA A 282 28.62 6.87 -3.92
CA ALA A 282 28.44 6.59 -5.36
C ALA A 282 26.98 6.26 -5.71
N VAL A 283 26.27 5.53 -4.86
CA VAL A 283 24.83 5.27 -5.03
C VAL A 283 24.04 6.58 -5.07
N GLU A 284 24.25 7.45 -4.09
CA GLU A 284 23.57 8.76 -4.03
C GLU A 284 23.93 9.63 -5.24
N ARG A 285 25.21 9.71 -5.60
CA ARG A 285 25.68 10.51 -6.73
C ARG A 285 25.07 10.06 -8.06
N VAL A 286 25.10 8.76 -8.35
CA VAL A 286 24.58 8.22 -9.63
C VAL A 286 23.08 8.49 -9.76
N ALA A 287 22.31 8.31 -8.69
CA ALA A 287 20.89 8.64 -8.71
C ALA A 287 20.64 10.15 -8.85
N GLY A 288 21.45 10.99 -8.18
CA GLY A 288 21.32 12.45 -8.22
C GLY A 288 21.78 13.10 -9.54
N GLU A 289 22.61 12.42 -10.34
CA GLU A 289 23.02 12.86 -11.68
C GLU A 289 21.92 12.64 -12.74
N ASP A 290 21.00 11.73 -12.50
CA ASP A 290 19.83 11.52 -13.33
C ASP A 290 18.78 12.61 -13.02
N ALA A 291 18.52 13.51 -13.96
CA ALA A 291 17.52 14.57 -13.82
C ALA A 291 16.06 14.06 -13.92
N SER A 292 15.86 12.75 -13.84
CA SER A 292 14.56 12.08 -13.90
C SER A 292 13.97 11.80 -12.52
N ASP A 293 13.09 10.80 -12.43
CA ASP A 293 12.44 10.32 -11.23
C ASP A 293 13.19 9.20 -10.49
N VAL A 294 14.44 8.89 -10.91
CA VAL A 294 15.25 7.86 -10.26
C VAL A 294 15.63 8.28 -8.85
N VAL A 295 15.35 7.39 -7.89
CA VAL A 295 15.84 7.52 -6.52
C VAL A 295 16.59 6.25 -6.12
N ALA A 296 17.69 6.39 -5.37
CA ALA A 296 18.42 5.26 -4.83
C ALA A 296 18.88 5.54 -3.39
N THR A 297 18.71 4.54 -2.53
CA THR A 297 18.95 4.69 -1.09
C THR A 297 19.72 3.50 -0.52
N VAL A 298 20.72 3.77 0.34
CA VAL A 298 21.32 2.76 1.21
C VAL A 298 20.64 2.85 2.58
N GLY A 299 19.65 1.97 2.82
CA GLY A 299 18.81 2.04 4.02
C GLY A 299 19.41 1.34 5.25
N ARG A 300 20.32 0.38 5.05
CA ARG A 300 20.98 -0.37 6.13
C ARG A 300 22.45 -0.55 5.83
N LEU A 301 23.29 -0.41 6.84
CA LEU A 301 24.73 -0.69 6.78
C LEU A 301 25.20 -1.30 8.10
N SER A 302 25.98 -2.36 8.03
CA SER A 302 26.58 -3.05 9.18
C SER A 302 28.04 -3.36 8.93
N ALA A 303 28.92 -3.03 9.89
CA ALA A 303 30.36 -3.25 9.81
C ALA A 303 30.84 -4.24 10.86
N ALA A 304 31.69 -5.20 10.43
CA ALA A 304 32.26 -6.20 11.31
C ALA A 304 33.81 -6.09 11.33
N PRO A 305 34.43 -6.26 12.53
CA PRO A 305 33.87 -6.64 13.81
C PRO A 305 33.26 -5.50 14.63
N GLY A 306 33.32 -4.23 14.17
CA GLY A 306 32.74 -3.09 14.88
C GLY A 306 33.50 -2.59 16.10
N ALA A 307 34.79 -2.87 16.19
CA ALA A 307 35.64 -2.44 17.27
C ALA A 307 36.47 -1.19 16.88
N PRO A 308 36.61 -0.18 17.75
CA PRO A 308 37.23 1.10 17.40
C PRO A 308 38.73 1.04 17.03
N ASN A 309 39.40 -0.04 17.41
CA ASN A 309 40.84 -0.27 17.15
C ASN A 309 41.11 -1.38 16.11
N VAL A 310 40.08 -1.80 15.36
CA VAL A 310 40.20 -2.82 14.32
C VAL A 310 39.72 -2.25 12.97
N ILE A 311 40.51 -2.43 11.92
CA ILE A 311 40.10 -2.15 10.53
C ILE A 311 38.96 -3.10 10.18
N PRO A 312 37.78 -2.63 9.76
CA PRO A 312 36.69 -3.52 9.40
C PRO A 312 37.04 -4.42 8.22
N GLY A 313 36.84 -5.73 8.42
CA GLY A 313 37.09 -6.76 7.41
C GLY A 313 35.86 -7.08 6.54
N ARG A 314 34.65 -6.72 6.99
CA ARG A 314 33.41 -6.94 6.28
C ARG A 314 32.40 -5.81 6.52
N VAL A 315 31.70 -5.41 5.48
CA VAL A 315 30.54 -4.53 5.56
C VAL A 315 29.44 -5.12 4.70
N ASP A 316 28.24 -5.18 5.27
CA ASP A 316 27.02 -5.56 4.55
C ASP A 316 26.08 -4.34 4.52
N PHE A 317 25.51 -4.03 3.35
CA PHE A 317 24.54 -2.95 3.19
C PHE A 317 23.47 -3.30 2.14
N THR A 318 22.38 -2.52 2.11
CA THR A 318 21.30 -2.69 1.13
C THR A 318 21.22 -1.49 0.20
N ILE A 319 20.81 -1.73 -1.04
CA ILE A 319 20.48 -0.66 -2.01
C ILE A 319 19.04 -0.86 -2.44
N ASP A 320 18.24 0.20 -2.40
CA ASP A 320 16.88 0.27 -2.94
C ASP A 320 16.89 1.30 -4.07
N ILE A 321 16.48 0.90 -5.29
CA ILE A 321 16.47 1.75 -6.50
C ILE A 321 15.06 1.76 -7.06
N ARG A 322 14.49 2.96 -7.28
CA ARG A 322 13.13 3.13 -7.81
C ARG A 322 13.07 4.12 -8.95
N SER A 323 12.15 3.90 -9.88
CA SER A 323 11.75 4.84 -10.95
C SER A 323 10.39 4.44 -11.51
N GLY A 324 9.59 5.40 -11.95
CA GLY A 324 8.37 5.13 -12.71
C GLY A 324 8.62 4.46 -14.07
N ASP A 325 9.86 4.52 -14.57
CA ASP A 325 10.31 3.88 -15.81
C ASP A 325 11.28 2.74 -15.49
N GLY A 326 10.88 1.49 -15.78
CA GLY A 326 11.71 0.31 -15.52
C GLY A 326 13.05 0.31 -16.28
N ALA A 327 13.10 0.85 -17.49
CA ALA A 327 14.34 0.92 -18.26
C ALA A 327 15.33 1.92 -17.66
N ARG A 328 14.86 3.06 -17.15
CA ARG A 328 15.70 4.01 -16.42
C ARG A 328 16.22 3.42 -15.13
N ARG A 329 15.33 2.75 -14.35
CA ARG A 329 15.72 2.03 -13.14
C ARG A 329 16.86 1.04 -13.42
N ASP A 330 16.72 0.23 -14.45
CA ASP A 330 17.71 -0.78 -14.82
C ASP A 330 19.02 -0.15 -15.26
N HIS A 331 18.95 0.96 -16.00
CA HIS A 331 20.15 1.72 -16.39
C HIS A 331 20.88 2.30 -15.17
N ALA A 332 20.16 2.90 -14.24
CA ALA A 332 20.72 3.43 -13.00
C ALA A 332 21.33 2.32 -12.14
N ALA A 333 20.64 1.18 -12.03
CA ALA A 333 21.17 0.01 -11.32
C ALA A 333 22.47 -0.50 -11.93
N ALA A 334 22.55 -0.61 -13.26
CA ALA A 334 23.76 -1.02 -13.96
C ALA A 334 24.92 -0.03 -13.73
N ALA A 335 24.65 1.28 -13.79
CA ALA A 335 25.63 2.32 -13.52
C ALA A 335 26.15 2.27 -12.08
N ILE A 336 25.23 2.13 -11.09
CA ILE A 336 25.60 1.96 -9.68
C ILE A 336 26.52 0.74 -9.52
N MET A 337 26.12 -0.43 -10.03
CA MET A 337 26.90 -1.66 -9.89
C MET A 337 28.30 -1.56 -10.54
N ALA A 338 28.42 -0.87 -11.67
CA ALA A 338 29.69 -0.61 -12.32
C ALA A 338 30.62 0.28 -11.46
N GLU A 339 30.07 1.32 -10.83
CA GLU A 339 30.82 2.19 -9.90
C GLU A 339 31.29 1.39 -8.67
N LEU A 340 30.40 0.57 -8.08
CA LEU A 340 30.75 -0.26 -6.93
C LEU A 340 31.93 -1.22 -7.27
N ALA A 341 31.86 -1.85 -8.44
CA ALA A 341 32.93 -2.74 -8.92
C ALA A 341 34.26 -1.97 -9.12
N GLY A 342 34.20 -0.76 -9.66
CA GLY A 342 35.36 0.12 -9.82
C GLY A 342 35.99 0.50 -8.48
N ILE A 343 35.16 0.84 -7.48
CA ILE A 343 35.60 1.15 -6.12
C ILE A 343 36.26 -0.09 -5.48
N ALA A 344 35.62 -1.25 -5.59
CA ALA A 344 36.14 -2.50 -5.04
C ALA A 344 37.54 -2.84 -5.60
N ALA A 345 37.71 -2.70 -6.92
CA ALA A 345 38.97 -2.93 -7.59
C ALA A 345 40.07 -1.95 -7.10
N ARG A 346 39.79 -0.64 -7.02
CA ARG A 346 40.76 0.37 -6.55
C ARG A 346 41.17 0.15 -5.09
N ARG A 347 40.21 -0.27 -4.24
CA ARG A 347 40.46 -0.50 -2.80
C ARG A 347 40.90 -1.92 -2.48
N GLN A 348 41.04 -2.78 -3.48
CA GLN A 348 41.46 -4.18 -3.34
C GLN A 348 40.60 -4.97 -2.33
N VAL A 349 39.28 -4.77 -2.37
CA VAL A 349 38.28 -5.51 -1.60
C VAL A 349 37.46 -6.40 -2.53
N ALA A 350 36.89 -7.50 -2.01
CA ALA A 350 35.91 -8.26 -2.76
C ALA A 350 34.52 -7.64 -2.63
N LEU A 351 33.73 -7.75 -3.69
CA LEU A 351 32.34 -7.28 -3.77
C LEU A 351 31.45 -8.45 -4.12
N VAL A 352 30.39 -8.67 -3.33
CA VAL A 352 29.33 -9.62 -3.61
C VAL A 352 28.02 -8.86 -3.59
N SER A 353 27.17 -9.08 -4.59
CA SER A 353 25.83 -8.48 -4.63
C SER A 353 24.78 -9.50 -5.02
N GLU A 354 23.63 -9.43 -4.40
CA GLU A 354 22.48 -10.28 -4.66
C GLU A 354 21.24 -9.41 -4.88
N LEU A 355 20.53 -9.64 -5.98
CA LEU A 355 19.23 -9.04 -6.23
C LEU A 355 18.17 -9.79 -5.41
N VAL A 356 17.55 -9.12 -4.44
CA VAL A 356 16.57 -9.74 -3.53
C VAL A 356 15.13 -9.35 -3.85
N GLN A 357 14.93 -8.29 -4.67
CA GLN A 357 13.62 -7.87 -5.12
C GLN A 357 13.69 -7.20 -6.49
N ASP A 358 12.77 -7.56 -7.37
CA ASP A 358 12.54 -6.92 -8.66
C ASP A 358 11.02 -6.78 -8.87
N LEU A 359 10.52 -5.54 -8.78
CA LEU A 359 9.12 -5.22 -9.01
C LEU A 359 9.00 -4.34 -10.26
N PRO A 360 8.16 -4.74 -11.24
CA PRO A 360 7.91 -3.93 -12.41
C PRO A 360 7.14 -2.65 -12.05
N PRO A 361 7.15 -1.62 -12.91
CA PRO A 361 6.29 -0.46 -12.74
C PRO A 361 4.83 -0.84 -12.95
N SER A 362 3.92 -0.17 -12.25
CA SER A 362 2.47 -0.30 -12.43
C SER A 362 1.90 1.02 -12.93
N PRO A 363 1.76 1.23 -14.26
CA PRO A 363 1.25 2.47 -14.82
C PRO A 363 -0.24 2.64 -14.54
N CYS A 364 -0.68 3.86 -14.27
CA CYS A 364 -2.08 4.24 -14.28
C CYS A 364 -2.64 4.26 -15.71
N ASP A 365 -3.94 4.01 -15.83
CA ASP A 365 -4.62 4.05 -17.12
C ASP A 365 -4.67 5.49 -17.67
N PRO A 366 -4.20 5.74 -18.92
CA PRO A 366 -4.14 7.09 -19.48
C PRO A 366 -5.49 7.81 -19.55
N ALA A 367 -6.58 7.09 -19.90
CA ALA A 367 -7.91 7.70 -20.00
C ALA A 367 -8.44 8.08 -18.61
N LEU A 368 -8.19 7.26 -17.60
CA LEU A 368 -8.57 7.59 -16.23
C LEU A 368 -7.74 8.75 -15.66
N MET A 369 -6.44 8.84 -16.01
CA MET A 369 -5.62 10.01 -15.66
C MET A 369 -6.15 11.29 -16.27
N ASP A 370 -6.55 11.27 -17.54
CA ASP A 370 -7.12 12.43 -18.21
C ASP A 370 -8.43 12.87 -17.54
N LEU A 371 -9.28 11.94 -17.09
CA LEU A 371 -10.48 12.26 -16.32
C LEU A 371 -10.17 12.91 -14.97
N LEU A 372 -9.10 12.47 -14.29
CA LEU A 372 -8.63 13.10 -13.05
C LEU A 372 -8.08 14.50 -13.30
N ASP A 373 -7.31 14.69 -14.36
CA ASP A 373 -6.77 16.01 -14.74
C ASP A 373 -7.89 17.00 -15.09
N ASP A 374 -8.89 16.57 -15.86
CA ASP A 374 -10.06 17.38 -16.17
C ASP A 374 -10.89 17.72 -14.93
N ALA A 375 -11.01 16.78 -13.99
CA ALA A 375 -11.69 17.02 -12.72
C ALA A 375 -10.89 17.99 -11.84
N THR A 376 -9.57 17.87 -11.80
CA THR A 376 -8.65 18.77 -11.09
C THR A 376 -8.72 20.19 -11.63
N ALA A 377 -8.67 20.35 -12.96
CA ALA A 377 -8.81 21.65 -13.61
C ALA A 377 -10.19 22.27 -13.35
N ALA A 378 -11.27 21.49 -13.38
CA ALA A 378 -12.62 21.95 -13.08
C ALA A 378 -12.80 22.39 -11.62
N ALA A 379 -12.06 21.77 -10.68
CA ALA A 379 -11.98 22.22 -9.28
C ALA A 379 -11.09 23.47 -9.10
N GLY A 380 -10.62 24.09 -10.19
CA GLY A 380 -9.78 25.29 -10.15
C GLY A 380 -8.35 25.03 -9.66
N GLN A 381 -7.88 23.79 -9.70
CA GLN A 381 -6.54 23.43 -9.27
C GLN A 381 -5.60 23.24 -10.47
N PRO A 382 -4.31 23.56 -10.30
CA PRO A 382 -3.30 23.25 -11.30
C PRO A 382 -3.19 21.72 -11.47
N VAL A 383 -3.12 21.26 -12.71
CA VAL A 383 -2.87 19.85 -13.03
C VAL A 383 -1.39 19.54 -12.82
N ARG A 384 -1.11 18.57 -11.98
CA ARG A 384 0.23 18.06 -11.68
C ARG A 384 0.23 16.54 -11.74
N ARG A 385 1.02 15.99 -12.65
CA ARG A 385 1.27 14.54 -12.73
C ARG A 385 2.57 14.18 -12.03
N LEU A 386 2.57 13.11 -11.22
CA LEU A 386 3.75 12.63 -10.49
C LEU A 386 3.71 11.10 -10.33
N VAL A 387 4.88 10.51 -10.08
CA VAL A 387 5.02 9.06 -9.86
C VAL A 387 4.87 8.77 -8.37
N SER A 388 4.20 7.67 -8.01
CA SER A 388 4.28 7.15 -6.65
C SER A 388 5.61 6.43 -6.43
N GLY A 389 6.38 6.89 -5.45
CA GLY A 389 7.55 6.17 -4.96
C GLY A 389 7.23 5.03 -4.01
N ALA A 390 6.03 5.01 -3.42
CA ALA A 390 5.54 3.97 -2.52
C ALA A 390 4.71 2.94 -3.27
N ALA A 391 4.60 1.72 -2.72
CA ALA A 391 3.66 0.71 -3.18
C ALA A 391 2.25 1.05 -2.65
N HIS A 392 1.21 0.58 -3.33
CA HIS A 392 -0.20 0.78 -2.96
C HIS A 392 -1.04 -0.41 -3.44
N ASP A 393 -2.22 -0.58 -2.88
CA ASP A 393 -3.18 -1.60 -3.34
C ASP A 393 -3.51 -1.45 -4.84
N ALA A 394 -3.48 -0.22 -5.37
CA ALA A 394 -3.65 0.07 -6.79
C ALA A 394 -2.70 -0.74 -7.70
N MET A 395 -1.46 -1.00 -7.26
CA MET A 395 -0.50 -1.83 -7.98
C MET A 395 -1.02 -3.25 -8.23
N ILE A 396 -1.72 -3.80 -7.25
CA ILE A 396 -2.31 -5.12 -7.31
C ILE A 396 -3.62 -5.10 -8.09
N MET A 397 -4.44 -4.07 -7.87
CA MET A 397 -5.72 -3.91 -8.56
C MET A 397 -5.56 -3.69 -10.07
N ALA A 398 -4.39 -3.22 -10.54
CA ALA A 398 -4.03 -3.14 -11.96
C ALA A 398 -4.09 -4.50 -12.69
N ALA A 399 -3.98 -5.61 -11.97
CA ALA A 399 -4.17 -6.94 -12.56
C ALA A 399 -5.66 -7.29 -12.81
N LEU A 400 -6.59 -6.60 -12.17
CA LEU A 400 -8.03 -6.82 -12.29
C LEU A 400 -8.70 -5.89 -13.29
N CYS A 401 -8.34 -4.60 -13.28
CA CYS A 401 -9.02 -3.56 -14.05
C CYS A 401 -8.11 -2.34 -14.29
N PRO A 402 -8.47 -1.41 -15.20
CA PRO A 402 -7.82 -0.10 -15.29
C PRO A 402 -7.83 0.61 -13.94
N MET A 403 -6.70 1.22 -13.57
CA MET A 403 -6.56 1.90 -12.29
C MET A 403 -6.07 3.33 -12.45
N ALA A 404 -6.46 4.20 -11.51
CA ALA A 404 -5.95 5.54 -11.34
C ALA A 404 -5.74 5.86 -9.87
N MET A 405 -4.86 6.82 -9.60
CA MET A 405 -4.61 7.30 -8.25
C MET A 405 -4.58 8.83 -8.20
N LEU A 406 -5.10 9.38 -7.11
CA LEU A 406 -5.07 10.79 -6.78
C LEU A 406 -4.25 10.99 -5.50
N PHE A 407 -3.14 11.71 -5.58
CA PHE A 407 -2.39 12.12 -4.41
C PHE A 407 -2.96 13.36 -3.75
N ILE A 408 -2.86 13.41 -2.43
CA ILE A 408 -3.28 14.50 -1.56
C ILE A 408 -2.05 14.98 -0.80
N ARG A 409 -1.85 16.28 -0.72
CA ARG A 409 -0.75 16.86 0.03
C ARG A 409 -0.76 16.41 1.48
N CYS A 410 0.37 15.93 1.96
CA CYS A 410 0.66 15.77 3.38
C CYS A 410 1.76 16.75 3.80
N ALA A 411 1.61 17.31 4.98
CA ALA A 411 2.50 18.37 5.45
C ALA A 411 3.96 17.90 5.50
N ARG A 412 4.84 18.60 4.80
CA ARG A 412 6.27 18.29 4.67
C ARG A 412 6.58 16.92 4.07
N GLY A 413 5.63 16.27 3.44
CA GLY A 413 5.78 14.91 2.92
C GLY A 413 5.97 13.83 3.98
N ILE A 414 5.57 14.10 5.22
CA ILE A 414 5.73 13.16 6.34
C ILE A 414 4.67 12.06 6.24
N SER A 415 5.12 10.80 6.22
CA SER A 415 4.31 9.60 6.38
C SER A 415 5.03 8.58 7.27
N HIS A 416 4.35 7.51 7.71
CA HIS A 416 4.85 6.49 8.64
C HIS A 416 5.40 7.11 9.95
N ASN A 417 4.75 8.16 10.41
CA ASN A 417 5.20 8.96 11.55
C ASN A 417 3.99 9.64 12.22
N PRO A 418 3.93 9.71 13.56
CA PRO A 418 2.82 10.38 14.25
C PRO A 418 2.68 11.88 13.94
N ALA A 419 3.71 12.52 13.37
CA ALA A 419 3.66 13.92 12.90
C ALA A 419 3.00 14.10 11.52
N GLU A 420 2.53 13.02 10.90
CA GLU A 420 1.76 13.05 9.64
C GLU A 420 0.53 13.94 9.79
N HIS A 421 0.29 14.81 8.80
CA HIS A 421 -0.83 15.73 8.84
C HIS A 421 -1.35 16.05 7.44
N VAL A 422 -2.68 16.11 7.32
CA VAL A 422 -3.41 16.56 6.12
C VAL A 422 -4.36 17.68 6.47
N ASP A 423 -4.33 18.76 5.71
CA ASP A 423 -5.27 19.86 5.88
C ASP A 423 -6.67 19.48 5.37
N ALA A 424 -7.68 19.81 6.15
CA ALA A 424 -9.09 19.58 5.79
C ALA A 424 -9.49 20.28 4.47
N ALA A 425 -8.81 21.38 4.12
CA ALA A 425 -9.02 22.08 2.85
C ALA A 425 -8.52 21.25 1.66
N ASP A 426 -7.35 20.61 1.78
CA ASP A 426 -6.81 19.73 0.72
C ASP A 426 -7.66 18.47 0.54
N ALA A 427 -8.13 17.89 1.66
CA ALA A 427 -9.07 16.78 1.63
C ALA A 427 -10.42 17.18 0.98
N ALA A 428 -10.86 18.42 1.15
CA ALA A 428 -12.08 18.91 0.50
C ALA A 428 -11.89 19.08 -1.02
N ILE A 429 -10.74 19.56 -1.46
CA ILE A 429 -10.37 19.65 -2.87
C ILE A 429 -10.28 18.24 -3.48
N ALA A 430 -9.63 17.29 -2.80
CA ALA A 430 -9.54 15.91 -3.25
C ALA A 430 -10.93 15.29 -3.43
N LEU A 431 -11.85 15.51 -2.49
CA LEU A 431 -13.23 15.06 -2.61
C LEU A 431 -13.94 15.67 -3.82
N GLU A 432 -13.75 16.96 -4.10
CA GLU A 432 -14.31 17.63 -5.28
C GLU A 432 -13.77 17.01 -6.57
N VAL A 433 -12.48 16.75 -6.65
CA VAL A 433 -11.85 16.07 -7.79
C VAL A 433 -12.39 14.67 -7.96
N MET A 434 -12.51 13.87 -6.89
CA MET A 434 -13.09 12.52 -6.95
C MET A 434 -14.54 12.53 -7.44
N LEU A 435 -15.37 13.47 -6.98
CA LEU A 435 -16.73 13.63 -7.46
C LEU A 435 -16.77 14.02 -8.94
N GLY A 436 -15.89 14.93 -9.37
CA GLY A 436 -15.74 15.31 -10.76
C GLY A 436 -15.31 14.14 -11.66
N PHE A 437 -14.38 13.29 -11.17
CA PHE A 437 -13.97 12.05 -11.84
C PHE A 437 -15.12 11.07 -11.99
N ILE A 438 -15.88 10.78 -10.91
CA ILE A 438 -17.02 9.86 -10.93
C ILE A 438 -18.06 10.31 -11.96
N GLN A 439 -18.34 11.62 -12.04
CA GLN A 439 -19.31 12.17 -12.99
C GLN A 439 -18.85 11.98 -14.43
N ARG A 440 -17.60 12.32 -14.73
CA ARG A 440 -17.02 12.18 -16.08
C ARG A 440 -16.96 10.73 -16.53
N LEU A 441 -16.57 9.82 -15.62
CA LEU A 441 -16.59 8.39 -15.89
C LEU A 441 -18.01 7.90 -16.23
N GLY A 442 -19.03 8.46 -15.56
CA GLY A 442 -20.44 8.16 -15.85
C GLY A 442 -20.89 8.64 -17.22
N GLU A 443 -20.38 9.77 -17.71
CA GLU A 443 -20.69 10.34 -19.01
C GLU A 443 -20.05 9.58 -20.19
N HIS A 444 -18.88 8.95 -19.96
CA HIS A 444 -18.14 8.21 -21.01
C HIS A 444 -18.70 6.80 -21.27
N GLY A 445 -19.57 6.29 -20.42
CA GLY A 445 -20.23 4.98 -20.59
C GLY A 445 -21.47 5.00 -21.49
N ASP A 446 -21.95 6.18 -21.88
CA ASP A 446 -23.12 6.37 -22.76
C ASP A 446 -22.77 6.50 -24.26
N ALA A 447 -21.50 6.28 -24.67
CA ALA A 447 -21.03 6.44 -26.05
C ALA A 447 -20.80 5.12 -26.78
#